data_a2ae7647e60b0b2e39d6870d2a6cff9a
#
_entry.id   a2ae7647e60b0b2e39d6870d2a6cff9a
#
_cell.length_a   1.000
_cell.length_b   1.000
_cell.length_c   1.000
_cell.angle_alpha   90.00
_cell.angle_beta   90.00
_cell.angle_gamma   90.00
#
_symmetry.space_group_name_H-M   'P 1'
#
loop_
_entity.id
_entity.type
_entity.pdbx_description
1 polymer ?
#
loop_
_entity_poly.entity_id
_entity_poly.type
_entity_poly.pdbx_seq_one_letter_code
_entity_poly.pdbx_strand_id
1 'polypeptide(L)'
;QRIAIARATALNPKFILADEAVPPLDVSVQSQVLNLLMNLQKELGLTYLFISHDLGIVKHMCDEIAIMYKGRHVEQGTKEDIFERPQHIYTKRLVAAIPEINPRYREKQFQFRKEVEKEYDAAYDDYFNKDGLAYQLQKISDTHLVALPETG
;
A
#
# COMPACT_ATOMS: atom_id res chain seq x y z
N GLN A 1 18.75 -12.77 -0.69
CA GLN A 1 18.25 -11.42 -0.32
C GLN A 1 19.26 -10.62 0.49
N ARG A 2 19.81 -11.16 1.56
CA ARG A 2 20.85 -10.46 2.34
C ARG A 2 22.04 -10.03 1.49
N ILE A 3 22.45 -10.85 0.50
CA ILE A 3 23.49 -10.50 -0.46
C ILE A 3 23.04 -9.35 -1.38
N ALA A 4 21.80 -9.37 -1.85
CA ALA A 4 21.25 -8.29 -2.69
C ALA A 4 21.19 -6.96 -1.92
N ILE A 5 20.76 -6.98 -0.67
CA ILE A 5 20.75 -5.81 0.22
C ILE A 5 22.18 -5.30 0.45
N ALA A 6 23.13 -6.19 0.76
CA ALA A 6 24.53 -5.82 0.95
C ALA A 6 25.13 -5.19 -0.33
N ARG A 7 24.79 -5.70 -1.51
CA ARG A 7 25.21 -5.11 -2.79
C ARG A 7 24.61 -3.73 -3.01
N ALA A 8 23.32 -3.56 -2.71
CA ALA A 8 22.62 -2.27 -2.87
C ALA A 8 23.19 -1.19 -1.94
N THR A 9 23.65 -1.57 -0.74
CA THR A 9 24.20 -0.63 0.26
C THR A 9 25.71 -0.40 0.14
N ALA A 10 26.45 -1.24 -0.62
CA ALA A 10 27.91 -1.21 -0.72
C ALA A 10 28.51 0.13 -1.18
N LEU A 11 27.77 0.92 -1.95
CA LEU A 11 28.19 2.23 -2.46
C LEU A 11 27.68 3.42 -1.64
N ASN A 12 27.15 3.17 -0.43
CA ASN A 12 26.54 4.18 0.44
C ASN A 12 25.53 5.07 -0.29
N PRO A 13 24.52 4.51 -0.96
CA PRO A 13 23.50 5.28 -1.66
C PRO A 13 22.66 6.09 -0.66
N LYS A 14 22.03 7.16 -1.13
CA LYS A 14 20.99 7.87 -0.38
C LYS A 14 19.59 7.34 -0.64
N PHE A 15 19.41 6.65 -1.76
CA PHE A 15 18.12 6.16 -2.25
C PHE A 15 18.25 4.72 -2.75
N ILE A 16 17.30 3.88 -2.38
CA ILE A 16 17.21 2.47 -2.83
C ILE A 16 15.80 2.20 -3.34
N LEU A 17 15.72 1.64 -4.56
CA LEU A 17 14.50 1.04 -5.08
C LEU A 17 14.41 -0.42 -4.60
N ALA A 18 13.40 -0.72 -3.81
CA ALA A 18 13.11 -2.04 -3.26
C ALA A 18 11.86 -2.62 -3.94
N ASP A 19 12.06 -3.23 -5.10
CA ASP A 19 11.00 -3.86 -5.88
C ASP A 19 10.86 -5.33 -5.46
N GLU A 20 9.69 -5.67 -4.86
CA GLU A 20 9.40 -7.00 -4.32
C GLU A 20 10.54 -7.56 -3.43
N ALA A 21 11.19 -6.66 -2.66
CA ALA A 21 12.39 -6.99 -1.89
C ALA A 21 12.13 -8.02 -0.77
N VAL A 22 10.89 -8.28 -0.43
CA VAL A 22 10.47 -9.26 0.57
C VAL A 22 9.59 -10.31 -0.12
N PRO A 23 10.16 -11.46 -0.55
CA PRO A 23 9.37 -12.50 -1.17
C PRO A 23 8.42 -13.17 -0.16
N PRO A 24 7.44 -13.95 -0.62
CA PRO A 24 6.56 -14.74 0.23
C PRO A 24 7.35 -15.88 0.88
N LEU A 25 8.06 -15.56 1.95
CA LEU A 25 8.80 -16.48 2.82
C LEU A 25 8.00 -16.73 4.10
N ASP A 26 8.49 -17.66 4.92
CA ASP A 26 7.97 -17.84 6.28
C ASP A 26 7.96 -16.50 7.03
N VAL A 27 6.89 -16.22 7.77
CA VAL A 27 6.67 -14.96 8.49
C VAL A 27 7.86 -14.54 9.35
N SER A 28 8.58 -15.50 9.94
CA SER A 28 9.77 -15.24 10.75
C SER A 28 10.93 -14.70 9.92
N VAL A 29 11.18 -15.25 8.74
CA VAL A 29 12.25 -14.81 7.83
C VAL A 29 11.90 -13.46 7.21
N GLN A 30 10.63 -13.27 6.84
CA GLN A 30 10.11 -12.01 6.34
C GLN A 30 10.34 -10.87 7.34
N SER A 31 9.98 -11.10 8.61
CA SER A 31 10.19 -10.13 9.69
C SER A 31 11.68 -9.79 9.90
N GLN A 32 12.59 -10.75 9.76
CA GLN A 32 14.03 -10.50 9.85
C GLN A 32 14.54 -9.60 8.73
N VAL A 33 14.07 -9.79 7.49
CA VAL A 33 14.44 -8.95 6.35
C VAL A 33 13.91 -7.52 6.51
N LEU A 34 12.66 -7.38 6.95
CA LEU A 34 12.06 -6.06 7.22
C LEU A 34 12.82 -5.30 8.31
N ASN A 35 13.13 -5.96 9.42
CA ASN A 35 13.92 -5.37 10.50
C ASN A 35 15.33 -4.95 10.03
N LEU A 36 15.97 -5.76 9.18
CA LEU A 36 17.25 -5.40 8.60
C LEU A 36 17.16 -4.13 7.75
N LEU A 37 16.14 -4.03 6.86
CA LEU A 37 15.92 -2.85 6.02
C LEU A 37 15.65 -1.60 6.86
N MET A 38 14.83 -1.71 7.92
CA MET A 38 14.52 -0.61 8.83
C MET A 38 15.76 -0.13 9.61
N ASN A 39 16.61 -1.07 10.06
CA ASN A 39 17.85 -0.74 10.74
C ASN A 39 18.83 -0.01 9.81
N LEU A 40 19.01 -0.53 8.58
CA LEU A 40 19.84 0.12 7.57
C LEU A 40 19.33 1.52 7.19
N GLN A 41 18.02 1.71 7.12
CA GLN A 41 17.41 3.02 6.90
C GLN A 41 17.85 4.03 7.97
N LYS A 42 17.77 3.62 9.24
CA LYS A 42 18.14 4.47 10.39
C LYS A 42 19.65 4.73 10.46
N GLU A 43 20.47 3.69 10.28
CA GLU A 43 21.92 3.78 10.42
C GLU A 43 22.57 4.56 9.28
N LEU A 44 22.07 4.40 8.04
CA LEU A 44 22.65 4.99 6.86
C LEU A 44 21.88 6.20 6.32
N GLY A 45 20.75 6.57 6.94
CA GLY A 45 19.91 7.68 6.48
C GLY A 45 19.32 7.44 5.09
N LEU A 46 18.91 6.20 4.79
CA LEU A 46 18.42 5.81 3.47
C LEU A 46 16.97 6.25 3.25
N THR A 47 16.67 6.63 2.00
CA THR A 47 15.31 6.74 1.49
C THR A 47 14.99 5.53 0.64
N TYR A 48 13.84 4.88 0.89
CA TYR A 48 13.35 3.76 0.10
C TYR A 48 12.20 4.17 -0.81
N LEU A 49 12.21 3.73 -2.06
CA LEU A 49 11.00 3.51 -2.84
C LEU A 49 10.66 2.03 -2.78
N PHE A 50 9.62 1.68 -2.04
CA PHE A 50 9.24 0.30 -1.77
C PHE A 50 8.05 -0.10 -2.65
N ILE A 51 8.23 -1.10 -3.52
CA ILE A 51 7.16 -1.64 -4.35
C ILE A 51 6.78 -3.01 -3.80
N SER A 52 5.51 -3.20 -3.49
CA SER A 52 4.99 -4.47 -2.96
C SER A 52 3.50 -4.62 -3.25
N HIS A 53 3.05 -5.85 -3.41
CA HIS A 53 1.63 -6.22 -3.44
C HIS A 53 1.09 -6.57 -2.04
N ASP A 54 1.95 -6.66 -1.02
CA ASP A 54 1.56 -6.95 0.37
C ASP A 54 1.37 -5.66 1.16
N LEU A 55 0.11 -5.27 1.36
CA LEU A 55 -0.24 -4.08 2.14
C LEU A 55 0.14 -4.17 3.62
N GLY A 56 0.27 -5.36 4.18
CA GLY A 56 0.76 -5.55 5.55
C GLY A 56 2.21 -5.09 5.69
N ILE A 57 3.05 -5.44 4.70
CA ILE A 57 4.44 -4.98 4.62
C ILE A 57 4.49 -3.46 4.40
N VAL A 58 3.71 -2.94 3.45
CA VAL A 58 3.63 -1.50 3.14
C VAL A 58 3.23 -0.71 4.38
N LYS A 59 2.21 -1.16 5.11
CA LYS A 59 1.76 -0.55 6.37
C LYS A 59 2.88 -0.45 7.41
N HIS A 60 3.78 -1.43 7.42
CA HIS A 60 4.88 -1.49 8.39
C HIS A 60 6.09 -0.62 8.01
N MET A 61 6.39 -0.54 6.70
CA MET A 61 7.62 0.04 6.16
C MET A 61 7.49 1.49 5.72
N CYS A 62 6.31 1.91 5.24
CA CYS A 62 6.17 3.17 4.50
C CYS A 62 5.53 4.27 5.35
N ASP A 63 5.96 5.51 5.13
CA ASP A 63 5.37 6.73 5.71
C ASP A 63 4.33 7.33 4.75
N GLU A 64 4.64 7.33 3.45
CA GLU A 64 3.76 7.76 2.35
C GLU A 64 3.51 6.59 1.41
N ILE A 65 2.31 6.49 0.88
CA ILE A 65 1.85 5.35 0.09
C ILE A 65 1.09 5.85 -1.14
N ALA A 66 1.41 5.26 -2.30
CA ALA A 66 0.66 5.44 -3.53
C ALA A 66 0.05 4.09 -3.96
N ILE A 67 -1.25 4.05 -4.12
CA ILE A 67 -1.98 2.88 -4.60
C ILE A 67 -2.14 2.99 -6.13
N MET A 68 -1.83 1.90 -6.83
CA MET A 68 -1.95 1.84 -8.28
C MET A 68 -2.96 0.78 -8.73
N TYR A 69 -3.70 1.08 -9.78
CA TYR A 69 -4.60 0.16 -10.46
C TYR A 69 -4.47 0.32 -11.98
N LYS A 70 -4.23 -0.77 -12.70
CA LYS A 70 -4.07 -0.78 -14.18
C LYS A 70 -3.13 0.33 -14.68
N GLY A 71 -1.98 0.53 -14.02
CA GLY A 71 -0.95 1.49 -14.41
C GLY A 71 -1.26 2.95 -14.06
N ARG A 72 -2.35 3.25 -13.33
CA ARG A 72 -2.69 4.59 -12.85
C ARG A 72 -2.71 4.65 -11.33
N HIS A 73 -2.33 5.80 -10.79
CA HIS A 73 -2.52 6.06 -9.36
C HIS A 73 -4.02 6.26 -9.09
N VAL A 74 -4.52 5.59 -8.06
CA VAL A 74 -5.91 5.72 -7.61
C VAL A 74 -6.02 6.51 -6.31
N GLU A 75 -5.03 6.39 -5.44
CA GLU A 75 -4.97 7.13 -4.17
C GLU A 75 -3.53 7.26 -3.70
N GLN A 76 -3.19 8.40 -3.11
CA GLN A 76 -1.87 8.67 -2.54
C GLN A 76 -2.02 9.49 -1.27
N GLY A 77 -1.28 9.14 -0.23
CA GLY A 77 -1.32 9.86 1.03
C GLY A 77 -0.40 9.28 2.09
N THR A 78 -0.52 9.81 3.31
CA THR A 78 0.15 9.25 4.47
C THR A 78 -0.40 7.86 4.81
N LYS A 79 0.31 7.15 5.68
CA LYS A 79 -0.15 5.86 6.21
C LYS A 79 -1.58 5.96 6.80
N GLU A 80 -1.86 7.00 7.57
CA GLU A 80 -3.18 7.26 8.15
C GLU A 80 -4.25 7.48 7.07
N ASP A 81 -3.93 8.24 6.02
CA ASP A 81 -4.86 8.51 4.93
C ASP A 81 -5.28 7.22 4.23
N ILE A 82 -4.31 6.32 3.96
CA ILE A 82 -4.55 5.09 3.21
C ILE A 82 -5.19 3.97 4.06
N PHE A 83 -4.77 3.79 5.32
CA PHE A 83 -5.23 2.67 6.14
C PHE A 83 -6.38 2.99 7.08
N GLU A 84 -6.50 4.24 7.55
CA GLU A 84 -7.54 4.64 8.50
C GLU A 84 -8.68 5.40 7.82
N ARG A 85 -8.41 6.08 6.70
CA ARG A 85 -9.36 6.95 6.01
C ARG A 85 -9.34 6.79 4.49
N PRO A 86 -9.29 5.55 3.95
CA PRO A 86 -9.26 5.35 2.50
C PRO A 86 -10.50 5.96 1.85
N GLN A 87 -10.31 6.67 0.75
CA GLN A 87 -11.40 7.33 0.01
C GLN A 87 -11.74 6.60 -1.28
N HIS A 88 -10.71 6.17 -2.03
CA HIS A 88 -10.95 5.45 -3.27
C HIS A 88 -11.46 4.02 -2.99
N ILE A 89 -12.49 3.62 -3.71
CA ILE A 89 -13.16 2.33 -3.48
C ILE A 89 -12.22 1.13 -3.64
N TYR A 90 -11.26 1.21 -4.56
CA TYR A 90 -10.24 0.18 -4.73
C TYR A 90 -9.30 0.09 -3.52
N THR A 91 -8.91 1.22 -2.94
CA THR A 91 -8.09 1.26 -1.71
C THR A 91 -8.84 0.63 -0.53
N LYS A 92 -10.12 0.97 -0.36
CA LYS A 92 -10.99 0.36 0.67
C LYS A 92 -11.02 -1.16 0.53
N ARG A 93 -11.20 -1.65 -0.70
CA ARG A 93 -11.20 -3.09 -1.01
C ARG A 93 -9.87 -3.75 -0.66
N LEU A 94 -8.73 -3.13 -1.00
CA LEU A 94 -7.41 -3.65 -0.66
C LEU A 94 -7.17 -3.67 0.85
N VAL A 95 -7.52 -2.61 1.56
CA VAL A 95 -7.37 -2.52 3.03
C VAL A 95 -8.26 -3.54 3.73
N ALA A 96 -9.50 -3.72 3.28
CA ALA A 96 -10.40 -4.75 3.81
C ALA A 96 -9.90 -6.17 3.59
N ALA A 97 -9.04 -6.40 2.60
CA ALA A 97 -8.46 -7.70 2.31
C ALA A 97 -7.29 -8.09 3.22
N ILE A 98 -6.71 -7.14 3.97
CA ILE A 98 -5.62 -7.42 4.92
C ILE A 98 -6.11 -8.41 5.98
N PRO A 99 -5.43 -9.54 6.21
CA PRO A 99 -5.88 -10.53 7.20
C PRO A 99 -5.86 -9.99 8.62
N GLU A 100 -6.94 -10.21 9.36
CA GLU A 100 -6.97 -9.96 10.80
C GLU A 100 -6.31 -11.14 11.54
N ILE A 101 -5.29 -10.83 12.32
CA ILE A 101 -4.52 -11.84 13.06
C ILE A 101 -5.32 -12.35 14.27
N ASN A 102 -6.16 -11.51 14.88
CA ASN A 102 -6.93 -11.87 16.06
C ASN A 102 -8.17 -12.68 15.71
N PRO A 103 -8.26 -13.97 16.14
CA PRO A 103 -9.40 -14.84 15.82
C PRO A 103 -10.76 -14.28 16.25
N ARG A 104 -10.79 -13.43 17.30
CA ARG A 104 -12.03 -12.84 17.84
C ARG A 104 -12.69 -11.87 16.87
N TYR A 105 -11.93 -11.29 15.93
CA TYR A 105 -12.43 -10.30 14.99
C TYR A 105 -12.66 -10.86 13.57
N ARG A 106 -12.38 -12.15 13.34
CA ARG A 106 -12.51 -12.79 12.02
C ARG A 106 -13.90 -12.65 11.42
N GLU A 107 -14.95 -12.90 12.24
CA GLU A 107 -16.33 -12.79 11.76
C GLU A 107 -16.67 -11.35 11.37
N LYS A 108 -16.29 -10.36 12.21
CA LYS A 108 -16.48 -8.94 11.91
C LYS A 108 -15.75 -8.54 10.65
N GLN A 109 -14.51 -8.99 10.47
CA GLN A 109 -13.73 -8.71 9.28
C GLN A 109 -14.37 -9.35 8.04
N PHE A 110 -14.88 -10.56 8.13
CA PHE A 110 -15.56 -11.22 7.03
C PHE A 110 -16.81 -10.46 6.59
N GLN A 111 -17.62 -9.98 7.52
CA GLN A 111 -18.79 -9.13 7.23
C GLN A 111 -18.37 -7.80 6.62
N PHE A 112 -17.38 -7.14 7.20
CA PHE A 112 -16.82 -5.89 6.66
C PHE A 112 -16.31 -6.06 5.22
N ARG A 113 -15.58 -7.14 4.91
CA ARG A 113 -15.13 -7.44 3.55
C ARG A 113 -16.28 -7.60 2.56
N LYS A 114 -17.36 -8.28 2.97
CA LYS A 114 -18.56 -8.42 2.14
C LYS A 114 -19.27 -7.10 1.88
N GLU A 115 -19.33 -6.22 2.87
CA GLU A 115 -19.90 -4.88 2.72
C GLU A 115 -19.09 -4.03 1.75
N VAL A 116 -17.77 -4.02 1.91
CA VAL A 116 -16.84 -3.31 1.01
C VAL A 116 -16.90 -3.87 -0.42
N GLU A 117 -17.02 -5.19 -0.60
CA GLU A 117 -17.16 -5.79 -1.93
C GLU A 117 -18.45 -5.35 -2.61
N LYS A 118 -19.58 -5.31 -1.88
CA LYS A 118 -20.85 -4.78 -2.42
C LYS A 118 -20.76 -3.29 -2.77
N GLU A 119 -20.11 -2.50 -1.92
CA GLU A 119 -19.85 -1.07 -2.20
C GLU A 119 -19.00 -0.93 -3.46
N TYR A 120 -17.96 -1.75 -3.61
CA TYR A 120 -17.09 -1.75 -4.77
C TYR A 120 -17.85 -2.04 -6.07
N ASP A 121 -18.69 -3.07 -6.08
CA ASP A 121 -19.49 -3.45 -7.25
C ASP A 121 -20.53 -2.39 -7.60
N ALA A 122 -21.16 -1.78 -6.58
CA ALA A 122 -22.22 -0.78 -6.77
C ALA A 122 -21.68 0.58 -7.25
N ALA A 123 -20.49 0.98 -6.80
CA ALA A 123 -19.91 2.29 -7.09
C ALA A 123 -18.76 2.23 -8.12
N TYR A 124 -18.56 1.10 -8.78
CA TYR A 124 -17.43 0.93 -9.72
C TYR A 124 -17.38 2.03 -10.79
N ASP A 125 -18.52 2.35 -11.41
CA ASP A 125 -18.61 3.34 -12.49
C ASP A 125 -18.41 4.79 -11.99
N ASP A 126 -18.52 5.04 -10.69
CA ASP A 126 -18.24 6.34 -10.08
C ASP A 126 -16.73 6.62 -9.93
N TYR A 127 -15.90 5.57 -9.90
CA TYR A 127 -14.46 5.66 -9.69
C TYR A 127 -13.62 5.31 -10.92
N PHE A 128 -14.23 4.66 -11.92
CA PHE A 128 -13.56 4.23 -13.14
C PHE A 128 -14.33 4.65 -14.38
N ASN A 129 -13.61 5.04 -15.41
CA ASN A 129 -14.19 5.39 -16.69
C ASN A 129 -14.66 4.13 -17.47
N LYS A 130 -15.23 4.32 -18.66
CA LYS A 130 -15.74 3.25 -19.52
C LYS A 130 -14.69 2.22 -19.94
N ASP A 131 -13.41 2.58 -19.91
CA ASP A 131 -12.28 1.68 -20.18
C ASP A 131 -11.80 0.96 -18.90
N GLY A 132 -12.46 1.20 -17.76
CA GLY A 132 -12.10 0.66 -16.45
C GLY A 132 -10.78 1.23 -15.93
N LEU A 133 -10.44 2.46 -16.31
CA LEU A 133 -9.28 3.19 -15.83
C LEU A 133 -9.70 4.24 -14.81
N ALA A 134 -8.88 4.43 -13.78
CA ALA A 134 -9.11 5.46 -12.77
C ALA A 134 -9.05 6.88 -13.39
N TYR A 135 -9.77 7.80 -12.79
CA TYR A 135 -9.73 9.23 -13.11
C TYR A 135 -8.40 9.87 -12.72
N GLN A 136 -8.27 11.18 -12.92
CA GLN A 136 -7.10 11.94 -12.47
C GLN A 136 -7.12 12.13 -10.97
N LEU A 137 -5.92 12.16 -10.35
CA LEU A 137 -5.78 12.46 -8.93
C LEU A 137 -6.23 13.90 -8.64
N GLN A 138 -7.10 14.06 -7.66
CA GLN A 138 -7.54 15.34 -7.11
C GLN A 138 -7.05 15.48 -5.68
N LYS A 139 -6.62 16.66 -5.29
CA LYS A 139 -6.18 16.96 -3.92
C LYS A 139 -7.41 17.13 -3.04
N ILE A 140 -7.57 16.28 -2.04
CA ILE A 140 -8.65 16.37 -1.04
C ILE A 140 -8.17 16.93 0.31
N SER A 141 -6.87 16.82 0.60
CA SER A 141 -6.20 17.49 1.72
C SER A 141 -4.74 17.77 1.38
N ASP A 142 -3.97 18.35 2.31
CA ASP A 142 -2.55 18.64 2.07
C ASP A 142 -1.69 17.40 1.87
N THR A 143 -2.11 16.27 2.42
CA THR A 143 -1.39 14.98 2.34
C THR A 143 -2.07 13.94 1.49
N HIS A 144 -3.31 14.19 1.00
CA HIS A 144 -4.17 13.15 0.44
C HIS A 144 -4.68 13.51 -0.95
N LEU A 145 -4.36 12.65 -1.92
CA LEU A 145 -4.78 12.72 -3.32
C LEU A 145 -5.61 11.49 -3.66
N VAL A 146 -6.73 11.67 -4.35
CA VAL A 146 -7.67 10.58 -4.71
C VAL A 146 -8.11 10.74 -6.16
N ALA A 147 -8.16 9.66 -6.91
CA ALA A 147 -8.71 9.65 -8.26
C ALA A 147 -10.24 9.66 -8.21
N LEU A 148 -10.82 10.80 -8.55
CA LEU A 148 -12.27 11.04 -8.55
C LEU A 148 -12.70 11.60 -9.92
N PRO A 149 -13.95 11.39 -10.34
CA PRO A 149 -14.49 12.05 -11.53
C PRO A 149 -14.41 13.57 -11.37
N GLU A 150 -14.17 14.26 -12.47
CA GLU A 150 -14.21 15.73 -12.47
C GLU A 150 -15.63 16.17 -12.08
N THR A 151 -15.70 16.94 -11.00
CA THR A 151 -16.95 17.63 -10.64
C THR A 151 -17.17 18.72 -11.68
N GLY A 152 -18.13 18.46 -12.61
CA GLY A 152 -18.56 19.40 -13.62
C GLY A 152 -19.18 20.67 -13.04
#